data_166bc95241a3d06441b74c3ed48e4f87
#
_entry.id   166bc95241a3d06441b74c3ed48e4f87
#
_cell.length_a   1.000
_cell.length_b   1.000
_cell.length_c   1.000
_cell.angle_alpha   90.00
_cell.angle_beta   90.00
_cell.angle_gamma   90.00
#
_symmetry.space_group_name_H-M   'P 1'
#
loop_
_entity.id
_entity.type
_entity.pdbx_description
1 polymer ?
#
loop_
_entity_poly.entity_id
_entity_poly.type
_entity_poly.pdbx_seq_one_letter_code
_entity_poly.pdbx_strand_id
1 'polypeptide(L)'
;PSGNFGNICAGILAKSMGLPIDHFIASTNINDTIPRYIKDGIFEPNDTQATISNAMDVSDPSNFIRIQKIFNNDLQKLRKNISGYSFNDKQTKETIKRLYTSEKYLTCPHSAIGYLGLKEYMASHDENKINGIFISTAHSIKFKDVVEDIINSEVKYPNSIKSILNKENKSQSIEDYDELKEILLNRV
;
A
#
# COMPACT_ATOMS: atom_id res chain seq x y z
N PRO A 1 -3.45 2.55 -0.69
CA PRO A 1 -2.57 1.84 0.22
C PRO A 1 -1.10 2.21 -0.03
N SER A 2 -0.31 2.45 1.03
CA SER A 2 1.09 2.82 0.86
C SER A 2 1.94 2.41 2.06
N GLY A 3 3.10 1.81 1.80
CA GLY A 3 4.15 1.55 2.78
C GLY A 3 5.28 2.57 2.62
N ASN A 4 5.99 2.51 1.50
CA ASN A 4 7.12 3.40 1.23
C ASN A 4 6.77 4.73 0.53
N PHE A 5 5.50 5.03 0.34
CA PHE A 5 4.95 6.30 -0.17
C PHE A 5 5.36 6.71 -1.61
N GLY A 6 5.92 5.79 -2.38
CA GLY A 6 6.29 6.05 -3.78
C GLY A 6 5.09 6.29 -4.68
N ASN A 7 4.03 5.50 -4.54
CA ASN A 7 2.79 5.61 -5.31
C ASN A 7 2.04 6.92 -5.02
N ILE A 8 1.92 7.31 -3.75
CA ILE A 8 1.28 8.59 -3.36
C ILE A 8 2.12 9.77 -3.88
N CYS A 9 3.44 9.70 -3.75
CA CYS A 9 4.34 10.72 -4.31
C CYS A 9 4.12 10.89 -5.81
N ALA A 10 4.02 9.81 -6.57
CA ALA A 10 3.71 9.86 -8.01
C ALA A 10 2.34 10.50 -8.30
N GLY A 11 1.32 10.16 -7.50
CA GLY A 11 -0.01 10.78 -7.62
C GLY A 11 0.02 12.30 -7.36
N ILE A 12 0.75 12.75 -6.34
CA ILE A 12 0.90 14.18 -6.01
C ILE A 12 1.63 14.91 -7.13
N LEU A 13 2.68 14.32 -7.70
CA LEU A 13 3.35 14.88 -8.88
C LEU A 13 2.39 14.97 -10.07
N ALA A 14 1.59 13.95 -10.34
CA ALA A 14 0.60 13.98 -11.39
C ALA A 14 -0.45 15.09 -11.15
N LYS A 15 -0.90 15.32 -9.90
CA LYS A 15 -1.75 16.46 -9.54
C LYS A 15 -1.06 17.79 -9.86
N SER A 16 0.22 17.91 -9.53
CA SER A 16 1.02 19.12 -9.83
C SER A 16 1.16 19.37 -11.33
N MET A 17 1.02 18.31 -12.16
CA MET A 17 1.01 18.38 -13.62
C MET A 17 -0.38 18.60 -14.22
N GLY A 18 -1.42 18.77 -13.40
CA GLY A 18 -2.77 19.08 -13.83
C GLY A 18 -3.79 17.93 -13.72
N LEU A 19 -3.41 16.76 -13.17
CA LEU A 19 -4.40 15.70 -12.92
C LEU A 19 -5.43 16.18 -11.88
N PRO A 20 -6.74 16.10 -12.17
CA PRO A 20 -7.80 16.62 -11.30
C PRO A 20 -8.08 15.67 -10.12
N ILE A 21 -7.20 15.73 -9.12
CA ILE A 21 -7.35 15.01 -7.85
C ILE A 21 -7.50 16.05 -6.74
N ASP A 22 -8.63 16.03 -6.05
CA ASP A 22 -8.88 16.99 -4.97
C ASP A 22 -8.06 16.66 -3.73
N HIS A 23 -8.07 15.39 -3.32
CA HIS A 23 -7.46 14.95 -2.06
C HIS A 23 -6.85 13.54 -2.17
N PHE A 24 -5.78 13.30 -1.41
CA PHE A 24 -5.16 11.99 -1.29
C PHE A 24 -5.42 11.38 0.08
N ILE A 25 -5.57 10.07 0.11
CA ILE A 25 -5.76 9.30 1.33
C ILE A 25 -4.61 8.31 1.45
N ALA A 26 -3.74 8.54 2.41
CA ALA A 26 -2.62 7.67 2.73
C ALA A 26 -3.08 6.61 3.73
N SER A 27 -3.28 5.38 3.28
CA SER A 27 -3.72 4.27 4.12
C SER A 27 -2.53 3.33 4.37
N THR A 28 -2.18 3.13 5.64
CA THR A 28 -1.10 2.24 6.07
C THR A 28 -1.64 1.06 6.90
N ASN A 29 -0.82 0.04 7.09
CA ASN A 29 -1.01 -0.91 8.17
C ASN A 29 -0.58 -0.28 9.52
N ILE A 30 -0.34 -1.09 10.55
CA ILE A 30 0.08 -0.60 11.87
C ILE A 30 1.46 0.10 11.89
N ASN A 31 2.22 0.03 10.79
CA ASN A 31 3.43 0.84 10.60
C ASN A 31 3.02 2.26 10.17
N ASP A 32 2.58 3.05 11.12
CA ASP A 32 1.75 4.24 10.96
C ASP A 32 2.50 5.58 11.11
N THR A 33 3.80 5.58 10.89
CA THR A 33 4.63 6.81 11.06
C THR A 33 4.05 8.02 10.35
N ILE A 34 3.57 7.85 9.11
CA ILE A 34 3.03 8.98 8.34
C ILE A 34 1.64 9.41 8.78
N PRO A 35 0.67 8.53 9.04
CA PRO A 35 -0.58 8.91 9.69
C PRO A 35 -0.35 9.70 10.99
N ARG A 36 0.57 9.27 11.87
CA ARG A 36 0.94 10.02 13.09
C ARG A 36 1.56 11.37 12.76
N TYR A 37 2.51 11.41 11.84
CA TYR A 37 3.11 12.69 11.41
C TYR A 37 2.07 13.68 10.87
N ILE A 38 1.13 13.21 10.05
CA ILE A 38 0.05 14.07 9.55
C ILE A 38 -0.79 14.61 10.71
N LYS A 39 -1.07 13.78 11.73
CA LYS A 39 -1.86 14.17 12.89
C LYS A 39 -1.09 15.10 13.83
N ASP A 40 0.11 14.72 14.22
CA ASP A 40 0.81 15.34 15.36
C ASP A 40 1.96 16.27 14.92
N GLY A 41 2.45 16.12 13.70
CA GLY A 41 3.58 16.91 13.17
C GLY A 41 4.96 16.37 13.56
N ILE A 42 5.03 15.23 14.24
CA ILE A 42 6.27 14.64 14.72
C ILE A 42 6.59 13.40 13.85
N PHE A 43 7.73 13.44 13.16
CA PHE A 43 8.22 12.31 12.37
C PHE A 43 9.10 11.42 13.25
N GLU A 44 8.53 10.35 13.75
CA GLU A 44 9.21 9.41 14.65
C GLU A 44 8.86 7.97 14.25
N PRO A 45 9.73 7.31 13.46
CA PRO A 45 9.57 5.91 13.11
C PRO A 45 9.68 5.00 14.33
N ASN A 46 8.77 4.04 14.44
CA ASN A 46 8.85 2.93 15.40
C ASN A 46 9.56 1.74 14.76
N ASP A 47 9.84 0.69 15.54
CA ASP A 47 10.29 -0.59 15.00
C ASP A 47 9.23 -1.15 14.06
N THR A 48 9.68 -1.65 12.90
CA THR A 48 8.79 -2.21 11.90
C THR A 48 8.14 -3.49 12.40
N GLN A 49 6.81 -3.55 12.31
CA GLN A 49 6.02 -4.70 12.71
C GLN A 49 5.56 -5.49 11.48
N ALA A 50 5.72 -6.82 11.53
CA ALA A 50 5.25 -7.72 10.49
C ALA A 50 3.72 -7.82 10.48
N THR A 51 3.11 -7.74 9.29
CA THR A 51 1.64 -7.82 9.09
C THR A 51 1.29 -8.71 7.89
N ILE A 52 -0.01 -9.01 7.73
CA ILE A 52 -0.52 -9.72 6.54
C ILE A 52 -0.40 -8.88 5.25
N SER A 53 -0.17 -7.58 5.36
CA SER A 53 0.09 -6.66 4.25
C SER A 53 1.59 -6.33 4.14
N ASN A 54 2.42 -7.36 4.10
CA ASN A 54 3.86 -7.30 4.32
C ASN A 54 4.64 -6.31 3.42
N ALA A 55 4.19 -6.05 2.19
CA ALA A 55 4.82 -5.04 1.35
C ALA A 55 4.59 -3.59 1.83
N MET A 56 3.76 -3.41 2.86
CA MET A 56 3.54 -2.14 3.56
C MET A 56 4.24 -2.11 4.92
N ASP A 57 5.01 -3.13 5.30
CA ASP A 57 5.76 -3.18 6.56
C ASP A 57 6.99 -2.27 6.46
N VAL A 58 6.73 -0.97 6.48
CA VAL A 58 7.72 0.10 6.34
C VAL A 58 7.43 1.18 7.37
N SER A 59 8.26 1.25 8.40
CA SER A 59 8.14 2.28 9.45
C SER A 59 8.83 3.59 9.08
N ASP A 60 9.92 3.53 8.30
CA ASP A 60 10.64 4.71 7.82
C ASP A 60 10.57 4.82 6.29
N PRO A 61 9.50 5.41 5.73
CA PRO A 61 9.26 5.45 4.29
C PRO A 61 10.19 6.43 3.56
N SER A 62 11.18 5.91 2.86
CA SER A 62 12.22 6.67 2.16
C SER A 62 11.71 7.68 1.11
N ASN A 63 10.51 7.49 0.57
CA ASN A 63 9.91 8.42 -0.38
C ASN A 63 9.16 9.59 0.27
N PHE A 64 8.94 9.55 1.59
CA PHE A 64 8.16 10.60 2.23
C PHE A 64 8.85 11.96 2.21
N ILE A 65 10.17 11.98 2.25
CA ILE A 65 10.96 13.21 2.09
C ILE A 65 10.65 13.96 0.77
N ARG A 66 10.31 13.23 -0.30
CA ARG A 66 9.92 13.82 -1.59
C ARG A 66 8.59 14.55 -1.46
N ILE A 67 7.61 13.94 -0.76
CA ILE A 67 6.32 14.55 -0.49
C ILE A 67 6.48 15.81 0.35
N GLN A 68 7.29 15.75 1.41
CA GLN A 68 7.60 16.93 2.22
C GLN A 68 8.19 18.09 1.38
N LYS A 69 9.10 17.76 0.45
CA LYS A 69 9.70 18.75 -0.46
C LYS A 69 8.68 19.36 -1.43
N ILE A 70 7.76 18.58 -1.99
CA ILE A 70 6.70 19.09 -2.87
C ILE A 70 5.82 20.11 -2.12
N PHE A 71 5.56 19.90 -0.85
CA PHE A 71 4.81 20.83 -0.01
C PHE A 71 5.69 21.89 0.69
N ASN A 72 6.97 22.05 0.31
CA ASN A 72 7.93 22.98 0.92
C ASN A 72 8.11 22.79 2.44
N ASN A 73 8.01 21.56 2.93
CA ASN A 73 8.01 21.18 4.34
C ASN A 73 6.89 21.89 5.18
N ASP A 74 5.84 22.36 4.51
CA ASP A 74 4.70 22.99 5.15
C ASP A 74 3.65 21.93 5.51
N LEU A 75 3.59 21.57 6.79
CA LEU A 75 2.65 20.58 7.31
C LEU A 75 1.18 20.97 7.09
N GLN A 76 0.86 22.28 7.13
CA GLN A 76 -0.51 22.72 6.91
C GLN A 76 -0.94 22.56 5.45
N LYS A 77 -0.04 22.81 4.51
CA LYS A 77 -0.28 22.53 3.10
C LYS A 77 -0.42 21.02 2.85
N LEU A 78 0.42 20.21 3.50
CA LEU A 78 0.34 18.76 3.40
C LEU A 78 -1.03 18.26 3.91
N ARG A 79 -1.45 18.67 5.10
CA ARG A 79 -2.75 18.32 5.72
C ARG A 79 -3.96 18.69 4.86
N LYS A 80 -3.91 19.80 4.13
CA LYS A 80 -4.97 20.21 3.20
C LYS A 80 -5.10 19.27 2.00
N ASN A 81 -4.06 18.54 1.64
CA ASN A 81 -4.02 17.69 0.46
C ASN A 81 -4.00 16.19 0.75
N ILE A 82 -3.62 15.79 1.97
CA ILE A 82 -3.43 14.38 2.33
C ILE A 82 -4.01 14.13 3.72
N SER A 83 -4.87 13.11 3.82
CA SER A 83 -5.28 12.50 5.09
C SER A 83 -4.55 11.17 5.30
N GLY A 84 -4.24 10.83 6.55
CA GLY A 84 -3.56 9.57 6.90
C GLY A 84 -4.43 8.70 7.81
N TYR A 85 -4.52 7.41 7.50
CA TYR A 85 -5.22 6.40 8.31
C TYR A 85 -4.37 5.14 8.44
N SER A 86 -4.48 4.46 9.58
CA SER A 86 -3.82 3.18 9.79
C SER A 86 -4.81 2.10 10.25
N PHE A 87 -4.56 0.86 9.83
CA PHE A 87 -5.44 -0.27 10.10
C PHE A 87 -4.66 -1.51 10.50
N ASN A 88 -5.17 -2.26 11.45
CA ASN A 88 -4.57 -3.50 11.91
C ASN A 88 -5.05 -4.71 11.07
N ASP A 89 -4.41 -5.86 11.30
CA ASP A 89 -4.71 -7.09 10.59
C ASP A 89 -6.16 -7.57 10.80
N LYS A 90 -6.74 -7.34 11.98
CA LYS A 90 -8.13 -7.71 12.25
C LYS A 90 -9.09 -6.95 11.34
N GLN A 91 -8.96 -5.62 11.29
CA GLN A 91 -9.77 -4.76 10.42
C GLN A 91 -9.57 -5.13 8.93
N THR A 92 -8.34 -5.44 8.55
CA THR A 92 -8.00 -5.85 7.18
C THR A 92 -8.67 -7.17 6.81
N LYS A 93 -8.59 -8.20 7.68
CA LYS A 93 -9.24 -9.50 7.48
C LYS A 93 -10.76 -9.38 7.39
N GLU A 94 -11.37 -8.64 8.31
CA GLU A 94 -12.83 -8.39 8.31
C GLU A 94 -13.27 -7.71 7.01
N THR A 95 -12.46 -6.77 6.50
CA THR A 95 -12.75 -6.08 5.24
C THR A 95 -12.64 -6.99 4.03
N ILE A 96 -11.60 -7.82 3.93
CA ILE A 96 -11.47 -8.83 2.86
C ILE A 96 -12.68 -9.74 2.85
N LYS A 97 -13.04 -10.29 4.01
CA LYS A 97 -14.20 -11.19 4.14
C LYS A 97 -15.50 -10.52 3.73
N ARG A 98 -15.74 -9.29 4.19
CA ARG A 98 -16.93 -8.51 3.86
C ARG A 98 -17.01 -8.21 2.35
N LEU A 99 -15.97 -7.70 1.75
CA LEU A 99 -15.94 -7.39 0.30
C LEU A 99 -16.19 -8.66 -0.54
N TYR A 100 -15.62 -9.79 -0.14
CA TYR A 100 -15.84 -11.06 -0.82
C TYR A 100 -17.28 -11.56 -0.68
N THR A 101 -17.88 -11.50 0.52
CA THR A 101 -19.22 -12.03 0.76
C THR A 101 -20.32 -11.12 0.24
N SER A 102 -20.22 -9.80 0.46
CA SER A 102 -21.28 -8.83 0.14
C SER A 102 -21.16 -8.31 -1.30
N GLU A 103 -19.95 -7.91 -1.70
CA GLU A 103 -19.72 -7.24 -2.99
C GLU A 103 -19.22 -8.20 -4.09
N LYS A 104 -18.96 -9.47 -3.75
CA LYS A 104 -18.31 -10.46 -4.64
C LYS A 104 -16.97 -9.99 -5.18
N TYR A 105 -16.30 -9.12 -4.44
CA TYR A 105 -15.02 -8.54 -4.82
C TYR A 105 -13.87 -9.18 -4.04
N LEU A 106 -13.00 -9.89 -4.76
CA LEU A 106 -11.81 -10.51 -4.18
C LEU A 106 -10.68 -9.50 -4.11
N THR A 107 -10.30 -9.12 -2.92
CA THR A 107 -9.21 -8.14 -2.68
C THR A 107 -8.02 -8.77 -1.96
N CYS A 108 -6.83 -8.17 -2.10
CA CYS A 108 -5.65 -8.50 -1.31
C CYS A 108 -5.59 -7.62 -0.04
N PRO A 109 -4.76 -7.97 0.96
CA PRO A 109 -4.62 -7.19 2.19
C PRO A 109 -4.30 -5.71 1.96
N HIS A 110 -3.41 -5.41 1.01
CA HIS A 110 -3.03 -4.04 0.68
C HIS A 110 -4.20 -3.22 0.15
N SER A 111 -4.94 -3.78 -0.80
CA SER A 111 -6.11 -3.10 -1.38
C SER A 111 -7.25 -2.94 -0.38
N ALA A 112 -7.41 -3.89 0.56
CA ALA A 112 -8.38 -3.78 1.65
C ALA A 112 -8.06 -2.58 2.58
N ILE A 113 -6.79 -2.33 2.87
CA ILE A 113 -6.34 -1.16 3.62
C ILE A 113 -6.65 0.13 2.85
N GLY A 114 -6.41 0.16 1.54
CA GLY A 114 -6.78 1.31 0.70
C GLY A 114 -8.27 1.59 0.71
N TYR A 115 -9.09 0.55 0.62
CA TYR A 115 -10.55 0.66 0.73
C TYR A 115 -10.99 1.18 2.10
N LEU A 116 -10.39 0.68 3.19
CA LEU A 116 -10.69 1.15 4.55
C LEU A 116 -10.41 2.64 4.71
N GLY A 117 -9.26 3.12 4.24
CA GLY A 117 -8.95 4.54 4.33
C GLY A 117 -9.90 5.42 3.54
N LEU A 118 -10.29 5.00 2.33
CA LEU A 118 -11.31 5.70 1.56
C LEU A 118 -12.65 5.74 2.30
N LYS A 119 -13.08 4.62 2.86
CA LYS A 119 -14.33 4.52 3.61
C LYS A 119 -14.33 5.41 4.86
N GLU A 120 -13.21 5.46 5.59
CA GLU A 120 -13.05 6.30 6.78
C GLU A 120 -13.13 7.79 6.42
N TYR A 121 -12.48 8.16 5.33
CA TYR A 121 -12.54 9.53 4.81
C TYR A 121 -13.98 9.91 4.41
N MET A 122 -14.67 9.06 3.65
CA MET A 122 -16.05 9.32 3.22
C MET A 122 -17.01 9.42 4.41
N ALA A 123 -16.83 8.62 5.46
CA ALA A 123 -17.68 8.66 6.66
C ALA A 123 -17.59 10.00 7.42
N SER A 124 -16.49 10.74 7.26
CA SER A 124 -16.28 12.06 7.89
C SER A 124 -16.61 13.24 6.98
N HIS A 125 -17.08 13.00 5.76
CA HIS A 125 -17.41 14.00 4.75
C HIS A 125 -18.77 13.70 4.12
N ASP A 126 -19.31 14.66 3.35
CA ASP A 126 -20.54 14.43 2.58
C ASP A 126 -20.25 13.45 1.42
N GLU A 127 -20.55 12.17 1.61
CA GLU A 127 -20.26 11.10 0.66
C GLU A 127 -20.88 11.31 -0.72
N ASN A 128 -22.02 12.05 -0.82
CA ASN A 128 -22.66 12.36 -2.09
C ASN A 128 -21.84 13.31 -2.97
N LYS A 129 -20.82 13.96 -2.40
CA LYS A 129 -19.91 14.87 -3.12
C LYS A 129 -18.55 14.26 -3.41
N ILE A 130 -18.32 13.01 -3.01
CA ILE A 130 -17.03 12.35 -3.16
C ILE A 130 -17.10 11.28 -4.24
N ASN A 131 -16.28 11.45 -5.28
CA ASN A 131 -15.97 10.38 -6.21
C ASN A 131 -14.68 9.68 -5.76
N GLY A 132 -14.82 8.64 -4.94
CA GLY A 132 -13.72 7.98 -4.29
C GLY A 132 -13.11 6.85 -5.13
N ILE A 133 -11.79 6.85 -5.26
CA ILE A 133 -11.05 5.80 -5.96
C ILE A 133 -10.00 5.23 -5.00
N PHE A 134 -9.99 3.93 -4.80
CA PHE A 134 -8.88 3.24 -4.15
C PHE A 134 -8.11 2.39 -5.16
N ILE A 135 -6.79 2.30 -4.98
CA ILE A 135 -5.91 1.63 -5.92
C ILE A 135 -5.67 0.19 -5.46
N SER A 136 -5.97 -0.78 -6.35
CA SER A 136 -5.59 -2.17 -6.17
C SER A 136 -4.15 -2.36 -6.65
N THR A 137 -3.20 -2.40 -5.71
CA THR A 137 -1.76 -2.40 -5.98
C THR A 137 -1.17 -3.78 -6.20
N ALA A 138 -1.91 -4.85 -5.88
CA ALA A 138 -1.48 -6.23 -6.06
C ALA A 138 -2.66 -7.16 -6.35
N HIS A 139 -2.41 -8.24 -7.07
CA HIS A 139 -3.39 -9.30 -7.26
C HIS A 139 -3.45 -10.19 -6.02
N SER A 140 -4.65 -10.64 -5.61
CA SER A 140 -4.89 -11.46 -4.40
C SER A 140 -4.09 -12.77 -4.39
N ILE A 141 -3.74 -13.29 -5.57
CA ILE A 141 -2.93 -14.52 -5.73
C ILE A 141 -1.54 -14.42 -5.09
N LYS A 142 -0.98 -13.21 -4.95
CA LYS A 142 0.30 -13.01 -4.25
C LYS A 142 0.21 -13.30 -2.76
N PHE A 143 -0.99 -13.32 -2.23
CA PHE A 143 -1.30 -13.53 -0.82
C PHE A 143 -2.28 -14.68 -0.67
N LYS A 144 -2.14 -15.69 -1.56
CA LYS A 144 -3.08 -16.82 -1.71
C LYS A 144 -3.43 -17.44 -0.36
N ASP A 145 -2.44 -17.85 0.39
CA ASP A 145 -2.63 -18.55 1.67
C ASP A 145 -3.43 -17.71 2.68
N VAL A 146 -3.02 -16.45 2.85
CA VAL A 146 -3.71 -15.49 3.74
C VAL A 146 -5.15 -15.24 3.30
N VAL A 147 -5.37 -15.06 2.00
CA VAL A 147 -6.70 -14.73 1.47
C VAL A 147 -7.63 -15.94 1.53
N GLU A 148 -7.16 -17.13 1.18
CA GLU A 148 -7.94 -18.38 1.25
C GLU A 148 -8.40 -18.68 2.67
N ASP A 149 -7.52 -18.51 3.65
CA ASP A 149 -7.87 -18.67 5.07
C ASP A 149 -8.98 -17.71 5.52
N ILE A 150 -8.97 -16.47 5.00
CA ILE A 150 -9.98 -15.46 5.38
C ILE A 150 -11.35 -15.76 4.74
N ILE A 151 -11.35 -16.12 3.44
CA ILE A 151 -12.59 -16.30 2.67
C ILE A 151 -13.14 -17.73 2.74
N ASN A 152 -12.38 -18.68 3.27
CA ASN A 152 -12.66 -20.14 3.26
C ASN A 152 -13.00 -20.64 1.84
N SER A 153 -12.23 -20.22 0.83
CA SER A 153 -12.46 -20.59 -0.57
C SER A 153 -11.18 -20.50 -1.37
N GLU A 154 -11.04 -21.34 -2.38
CA GLU A 154 -9.85 -21.36 -3.24
C GLU A 154 -9.74 -20.09 -4.10
N VAL A 155 -8.54 -19.50 -4.13
CA VAL A 155 -8.17 -18.41 -5.04
C VAL A 155 -7.55 -19.00 -6.31
N LYS A 156 -8.26 -18.90 -7.41
CA LYS A 156 -7.82 -19.46 -8.70
C LYS A 156 -6.64 -18.67 -9.28
N TYR A 157 -5.67 -19.40 -9.77
CA TYR A 157 -4.53 -18.79 -10.49
C TYR A 157 -5.00 -18.13 -11.79
N PRO A 158 -4.58 -16.89 -12.07
CA PRO A 158 -4.78 -16.28 -13.38
C PRO A 158 -4.15 -17.12 -14.50
N ASN A 159 -4.78 -17.15 -15.68
CA ASN A 159 -4.27 -17.92 -16.80
C ASN A 159 -2.86 -17.48 -17.22
N SER A 160 -2.53 -16.22 -17.08
CA SER A 160 -1.22 -15.63 -17.42
C SER A 160 -0.05 -16.23 -16.64
N ILE A 161 -0.29 -16.76 -15.44
CA ILE A 161 0.79 -17.33 -14.60
C ILE A 161 0.80 -18.87 -14.57
N LYS A 162 -0.24 -19.54 -15.07
CA LYS A 162 -0.34 -20.99 -15.05
C LYS A 162 0.86 -21.67 -15.73
N SER A 163 1.37 -21.10 -16.80
CA SER A 163 2.50 -21.65 -17.57
C SER A 163 3.84 -21.54 -16.84
N ILE A 164 3.93 -20.76 -15.78
CA ILE A 164 5.17 -20.55 -15.03
C ILE A 164 5.16 -21.20 -13.64
N LEU A 165 3.99 -21.64 -13.15
CA LEU A 165 3.86 -22.21 -11.79
C LEU A 165 4.76 -23.44 -11.54
N ASN A 166 4.99 -24.23 -12.58
CA ASN A 166 5.80 -25.47 -12.49
C ASN A 166 7.23 -25.27 -13.01
N LYS A 167 7.63 -24.02 -13.32
CA LYS A 167 9.01 -23.76 -13.75
C LYS A 167 9.92 -23.73 -12.54
N GLU A 168 11.09 -24.33 -12.70
CA GLU A 168 12.16 -24.30 -11.70
C GLU A 168 12.57 -22.84 -11.44
N ASN A 169 12.71 -22.48 -10.17
CA ASN A 169 13.21 -21.18 -9.80
C ASN A 169 14.73 -21.13 -9.98
N LYS A 170 15.20 -20.32 -10.91
CA LYS A 170 16.63 -20.10 -11.17
C LYS A 170 17.08 -18.84 -10.42
N SER A 171 17.17 -18.94 -9.10
CA SER A 171 17.73 -17.87 -8.26
C SER A 171 19.13 -18.23 -7.80
N GLN A 172 19.96 -17.21 -7.62
CA GLN A 172 21.26 -17.28 -6.98
C GLN A 172 21.23 -16.42 -5.73
N SER A 173 21.60 -17.00 -4.59
CA SER A 173 21.76 -16.21 -3.35
C SER A 173 23.00 -15.35 -3.47
N ILE A 174 22.91 -14.13 -2.97
CA ILE A 174 24.02 -13.18 -2.84
C ILE A 174 24.01 -12.66 -1.40
N GLU A 175 25.19 -12.45 -0.81
CA GLU A 175 25.32 -12.01 0.58
C GLU A 175 25.62 -10.50 0.68
N ASP A 176 26.31 -9.94 -0.32
CA ASP A 176 26.70 -8.54 -0.31
C ASP A 176 26.66 -7.88 -1.69
N TYR A 177 26.97 -6.57 -1.70
CA TYR A 177 26.98 -5.75 -2.91
C TYR A 177 28.10 -6.12 -3.89
N ASP A 178 29.28 -6.50 -3.40
CA ASP A 178 30.43 -6.79 -4.25
C ASP A 178 30.19 -8.08 -5.04
N GLU A 179 29.60 -9.10 -4.40
CA GLU A 179 29.16 -10.32 -5.07
C GLU A 179 28.13 -10.05 -6.17
N LEU A 180 27.12 -9.19 -5.89
CA LEU A 180 26.16 -8.78 -6.91
C LEU A 180 26.85 -8.10 -8.09
N LYS A 181 27.81 -7.20 -7.82
CA LYS A 181 28.57 -6.47 -8.83
C LYS A 181 29.39 -7.40 -9.71
N GLU A 182 30.08 -8.37 -9.13
CA GLU A 182 30.86 -9.38 -9.88
C GLU A 182 29.97 -10.20 -10.81
N ILE A 183 28.81 -10.68 -10.32
CA ILE A 183 27.85 -11.43 -11.12
C ILE A 183 27.36 -10.62 -12.31
N LEU A 184 27.06 -9.35 -12.10
CA LEU A 184 26.58 -8.45 -13.17
C LEU A 184 27.65 -8.15 -14.20
N LEU A 185 28.90 -7.92 -13.79
CA LEU A 185 30.03 -7.65 -14.69
C LEU A 185 30.45 -8.89 -15.50
N ASN A 186 30.32 -10.10 -14.94
CA ASN A 186 30.68 -11.34 -15.60
C ASN A 186 29.57 -11.92 -16.53
N ARG A 187 28.41 -11.26 -16.62
CA ARG A 187 27.29 -11.64 -17.52
C ARG A 187 27.30 -10.91 -18.87
N VAL A 188 28.31 -10.07 -19.13
CA VAL A 188 28.48 -9.35 -20.41
C VAL A 188 29.28 -10.14 -21.40
#